data_dbb383bf460ed677065c9979aa7bb7a2
#
_entry.id   dbb383bf460ed677065c9979aa7bb7a2
#
_cell.length_a   1.000
_cell.length_b   1.000
_cell.length_c   1.000
_cell.angle_alpha   90.00
_cell.angle_beta   90.00
_cell.angle_gamma   90.00
#
_symmetry.space_group_name_H-M   'P 1'
#
loop_
_entity.id
_entity.type
_entity.pdbx_description
1 polymer ?
#
loop_
_entity_poly.entity_id
_entity_poly.type
_entity_poly.pdbx_seq_one_letter_code
_entity_poly.pdbx_strand_id
1 'polypeptide(L)'
;MSHGARALGKRGVTLKTLAAATQARFQRLQFTPDMLPADIVGTLIYNPQDGRFVTKQGPIFTNLVLADEINRAPAKVQSALLEAMQERQVTIGDQTFPLPEPFLVMATQNPIEQEGTYPLPEAQVDRFMLKVVVDYPTKAEERQILDLMATSAPLPAITPVLDPAHILEARRVADMIYVDDKVKDYIVDIVFATRRPEDWKLDLRPFIRYGASPRATIFLTLAAKAAAFLAGRGYVTPQDVKDIGMDVLRHRVVVSYEAEAENLRSEDVVGRIFDTVPVP
;
A
#
# COMPACT_ATOMS: atom_id res chain seq x y z
N MET A 1 -15.79 -3.35 23.40
CA MET A 1 -14.67 -2.46 22.98
C MET A 1 -13.96 -3.12 21.81
N SER A 2 -14.01 -2.49 20.66
CA SER A 2 -13.75 -3.09 19.36
C SER A 2 -12.29 -3.58 19.18
N HIS A 3 -12.14 -4.82 18.74
CA HIS A 3 -10.86 -5.45 18.40
C HIS A 3 -10.08 -4.69 17.30
N GLY A 4 -10.79 -3.92 16.47
CA GLY A 4 -10.18 -3.09 15.42
C GLY A 4 -9.31 -1.93 15.89
N ALA A 5 -9.59 -1.35 17.07
CA ALA A 5 -8.86 -0.20 17.59
C ALA A 5 -7.39 -0.51 17.94
N ARG A 6 -7.07 -1.77 18.27
CA ARG A 6 -5.70 -2.18 18.64
C ARG A 6 -4.77 -2.39 17.43
N ALA A 7 -5.29 -2.93 16.34
CA ALA A 7 -4.53 -3.06 15.09
C ALA A 7 -4.27 -1.68 14.44
N LEU A 8 -5.22 -0.76 14.55
CA LEU A 8 -5.13 0.63 14.11
C LEU A 8 -4.02 1.42 14.83
N GLY A 9 -3.84 1.21 16.14
CA GLY A 9 -2.78 1.84 16.90
C GLY A 9 -1.38 1.51 16.38
N LYS A 10 -1.12 0.25 16.01
CA LYS A 10 0.19 -0.20 15.48
C LYS A 10 0.53 0.46 14.13
N ARG A 11 -0.41 0.50 13.19
CA ARG A 11 -0.19 1.06 11.83
C ARG A 11 0.03 2.57 11.88
N GLY A 12 -0.78 3.28 12.64
CA GLY A 12 -0.65 4.72 12.83
C GLY A 12 0.66 5.11 13.53
N VAL A 13 1.06 4.35 14.55
CA VAL A 13 2.33 4.54 15.26
C VAL A 13 3.51 4.32 14.32
N THR A 14 3.50 3.24 13.54
CA THR A 14 4.58 2.91 12.59
C THR A 14 4.80 4.04 11.58
N LEU A 15 3.72 4.53 10.93
CA LEU A 15 3.85 5.61 9.94
C LEU A 15 4.27 6.94 10.57
N LYS A 16 3.72 7.27 11.74
CA LYS A 16 4.12 8.45 12.50
C LYS A 16 5.59 8.39 12.92
N THR A 17 6.05 7.20 13.34
CA THR A 17 7.45 6.95 13.69
C THR A 17 8.35 7.12 12.47
N LEU A 18 7.98 6.53 11.33
CA LEU A 18 8.71 6.68 10.07
C LEU A 18 8.80 8.14 9.65
N ALA A 19 7.69 8.87 9.71
CA ALA A 19 7.65 10.29 9.40
C ALA A 19 8.60 11.11 10.29
N ALA A 20 8.56 10.86 11.60
CA ALA A 20 9.45 11.54 12.55
C ALA A 20 10.92 11.18 12.31
N ALA A 21 11.24 9.91 12.06
CA ALA A 21 12.59 9.46 11.79
C ALA A 21 13.17 10.01 10.46
N THR A 22 12.33 10.39 9.51
CA THR A 22 12.71 10.88 8.18
C THR A 22 12.40 12.37 7.97
N GLN A 23 12.03 13.10 9.02
CA GLN A 23 11.60 14.51 8.96
C GLN A 23 10.50 14.77 7.91
N ALA A 24 9.75 13.73 7.53
CA ALA A 24 8.67 13.84 6.57
C ALA A 24 7.40 14.34 7.26
N ARG A 25 6.61 15.15 6.55
CA ARG A 25 5.29 15.57 7.04
C ARG A 25 4.32 14.38 6.98
N PHE A 26 3.56 14.19 8.06
CA PHE A 26 2.60 13.11 8.21
C PHE A 26 1.19 13.66 8.43
N GLN A 27 0.21 13.05 7.75
CA GLN A 27 -1.20 13.34 7.95
C GLN A 27 -2.00 12.04 8.05
N ARG A 28 -2.83 11.92 9.10
CA ARG A 28 -3.84 10.88 9.22
C ARG A 28 -5.18 11.43 8.76
N LEU A 29 -5.83 10.72 7.86
CA LEU A 29 -7.17 10.99 7.36
C LEU A 29 -8.07 9.84 7.78
N GLN A 30 -9.05 10.12 8.65
CA GLN A 30 -10.08 9.16 9.00
C GLN A 30 -11.20 9.26 7.97
N PHE A 31 -11.42 8.18 7.22
CA PHE A 31 -12.44 8.15 6.19
C PHE A 31 -13.81 7.87 6.80
N THR A 32 -14.83 8.63 6.38
CA THR A 32 -16.22 8.53 6.86
C THR A 32 -17.20 8.61 5.69
N PRO A 33 -18.44 8.12 5.86
CA PRO A 33 -19.45 8.11 4.77
C PRO A 33 -19.88 9.49 4.28
N ASP A 34 -19.71 10.53 5.08
CA ASP A 34 -20.09 11.91 4.80
C ASP A 34 -18.99 12.75 4.15
N MET A 35 -17.77 12.19 3.98
CA MET A 35 -16.65 12.89 3.35
C MET A 35 -16.93 13.26 1.89
N LEU A 36 -16.38 14.40 1.50
CA LEU A 36 -16.34 14.87 0.12
C LEU A 36 -14.89 14.85 -0.42
N PRO A 37 -14.67 14.76 -1.73
CA PRO A 37 -13.34 14.88 -2.33
C PRO A 37 -12.58 16.15 -1.89
N ALA A 38 -13.29 17.27 -1.75
CA ALA A 38 -12.73 18.54 -1.29
C ALA A 38 -12.11 18.48 0.11
N ASP A 39 -12.59 17.58 0.98
CA ASP A 39 -12.04 17.41 2.33
C ASP A 39 -10.61 16.81 2.29
N ILE A 40 -10.27 16.10 1.20
CA ILE A 40 -8.96 15.51 0.99
C ILE A 40 -8.07 16.43 0.16
N VAL A 41 -8.57 16.87 -1.00
CA VAL A 41 -7.76 17.58 -2.00
C VAL A 41 -7.72 19.09 -1.76
N GLY A 42 -8.77 19.64 -1.12
CA GLY A 42 -8.92 21.06 -0.94
C GLY A 42 -9.97 21.68 -1.85
N THR A 43 -10.17 22.97 -1.72
CA THR A 43 -11.24 23.72 -2.43
C THR A 43 -10.85 25.17 -2.65
N LEU A 44 -11.64 25.85 -3.48
CA LEU A 44 -11.60 27.31 -3.62
C LEU A 44 -12.48 27.95 -2.54
N ILE A 45 -11.94 28.91 -1.83
CA ILE A 45 -12.65 29.72 -0.81
C ILE A 45 -12.78 31.13 -1.33
N TYR A 46 -14.00 31.65 -1.33
CA TYR A 46 -14.22 33.04 -1.65
C TYR A 46 -13.74 33.94 -0.50
N ASN A 47 -12.84 34.88 -0.81
CA ASN A 47 -12.42 35.91 0.12
C ASN A 47 -13.26 37.19 -0.08
N PRO A 48 -14.15 37.54 0.85
CA PRO A 48 -15.00 38.73 0.72
C PRO A 48 -14.23 40.04 0.73
N GLN A 49 -13.03 40.07 1.32
CA GLN A 49 -12.22 41.29 1.42
C GLN A 49 -11.60 41.70 0.08
N ASP A 50 -11.17 40.67 -0.69
CA ASP A 50 -10.48 40.88 -1.98
C ASP A 50 -11.39 40.60 -3.18
N GLY A 51 -12.60 40.08 -2.95
CA GLY A 51 -13.53 39.68 -4.01
C GLY A 51 -13.03 38.52 -4.89
N ARG A 52 -12.08 37.72 -4.41
CA ARG A 52 -11.39 36.68 -5.16
C ARG A 52 -11.54 35.29 -4.53
N PHE A 53 -11.43 34.29 -5.36
CA PHE A 53 -11.30 32.91 -4.89
C PHE A 53 -9.83 32.61 -4.57
N VAL A 54 -9.59 32.05 -3.39
CA VAL A 54 -8.27 31.61 -2.92
C VAL A 54 -8.26 30.10 -2.78
N THR A 55 -7.23 29.45 -3.28
CA THR A 55 -7.08 27.99 -3.15
C THR A 55 -6.69 27.65 -1.70
N LYS A 56 -7.51 26.82 -1.06
CA LYS A 56 -7.17 26.16 0.20
C LYS A 56 -6.81 24.71 -0.10
N GLN A 57 -5.51 24.41 0.00
CA GLN A 57 -4.99 23.05 -0.14
C GLN A 57 -5.52 22.14 0.98
N GLY A 58 -5.89 20.92 0.62
CA GLY A 58 -6.36 19.90 1.55
C GLY A 58 -5.22 19.16 2.26
N PRO A 59 -5.56 18.27 3.20
CA PRO A 59 -4.60 17.53 4.01
C PRO A 59 -3.74 16.52 3.21
N ILE A 60 -4.06 16.24 1.95
CA ILE A 60 -3.26 15.38 1.07
C ILE A 60 -1.90 16.00 0.72
N PHE A 61 -1.73 17.32 0.85
CA PHE A 61 -0.46 18.01 0.57
C PHE A 61 0.59 17.78 1.66
N THR A 62 0.98 16.53 1.82
CA THR A 62 1.93 16.03 2.81
C THR A 62 2.78 14.91 2.21
N ASN A 63 3.85 14.47 2.89
CA ASN A 63 4.72 13.40 2.40
C ASN A 63 4.13 12.00 2.67
N LEU A 64 3.59 11.79 3.87
CA LEU A 64 3.07 10.50 4.31
C LEU A 64 1.60 10.66 4.72
N VAL A 65 0.72 9.95 4.02
CA VAL A 65 -0.72 9.93 4.30
C VAL A 65 -1.10 8.56 4.86
N LEU A 66 -1.78 8.54 6.01
CA LEU A 66 -2.51 7.39 6.50
C LEU A 66 -3.99 7.59 6.19
N ALA A 67 -4.49 6.92 5.15
CA ALA A 67 -5.90 6.85 4.81
C ALA A 67 -6.56 5.74 5.65
N ASP A 68 -7.12 6.12 6.80
CA ASP A 68 -7.64 5.16 7.76
C ASP A 68 -9.09 4.81 7.46
N GLU A 69 -9.39 3.50 7.35
CA GLU A 69 -10.70 2.94 6.99
C GLU A 69 -11.21 3.46 5.62
N ILE A 70 -10.36 3.40 4.58
CA ILE A 70 -10.69 3.92 3.24
C ILE A 70 -12.00 3.36 2.68
N ASN A 71 -12.38 2.15 3.06
CA ASN A 71 -13.63 1.50 2.65
C ASN A 71 -14.90 2.11 3.28
N ARG A 72 -14.78 3.06 4.21
CA ARG A 72 -15.94 3.79 4.76
C ARG A 72 -16.33 5.01 3.93
N ALA A 73 -15.45 5.50 3.08
CA ALA A 73 -15.74 6.68 2.26
C ALA A 73 -16.46 6.33 0.96
N PRO A 74 -17.29 7.25 0.43
CA PRO A 74 -17.92 7.08 -0.86
C PRO A 74 -16.90 6.91 -2.00
N ALA A 75 -17.30 6.22 -3.08
CA ALA A 75 -16.43 5.90 -4.21
C ALA A 75 -15.75 7.14 -4.83
N LYS A 76 -16.42 8.31 -4.83
CA LYS A 76 -15.83 9.56 -5.33
C LYS A 76 -14.63 10.03 -4.52
N VAL A 77 -14.68 9.84 -3.21
CA VAL A 77 -13.60 10.22 -2.27
C VAL A 77 -12.42 9.26 -2.43
N GLN A 78 -12.70 7.95 -2.51
CA GLN A 78 -11.70 6.94 -2.81
C GLN A 78 -10.99 7.22 -4.14
N SER A 79 -11.76 7.55 -5.19
CA SER A 79 -11.21 7.87 -6.52
C SER A 79 -10.29 9.10 -6.49
N ALA A 80 -10.66 10.15 -5.76
CA ALA A 80 -9.82 11.34 -5.63
C ALA A 80 -8.46 11.05 -4.98
N LEU A 81 -8.44 10.21 -3.92
CA LEU A 81 -7.19 9.78 -3.30
C LEU A 81 -6.33 8.94 -4.26
N LEU A 82 -6.96 7.99 -4.97
CA LEU A 82 -6.26 7.11 -5.91
C LEU A 82 -5.73 7.84 -7.13
N GLU A 83 -6.43 8.87 -7.60
CA GLU A 83 -5.94 9.76 -8.66
C GLU A 83 -4.71 10.54 -8.20
N ALA A 84 -4.78 11.17 -7.03
CA ALA A 84 -3.65 11.89 -6.45
C ALA A 84 -2.43 10.99 -6.23
N MET A 85 -2.62 9.72 -5.83
CA MET A 85 -1.54 8.73 -5.71
C MET A 85 -0.87 8.44 -7.04
N GLN A 86 -1.63 8.37 -8.12
CA GLN A 86 -1.16 7.97 -9.43
C GLN A 86 -0.51 9.15 -10.17
N GLU A 87 -1.18 10.29 -10.17
CA GLU A 87 -0.76 11.48 -10.93
C GLU A 87 0.28 12.32 -10.18
N ARG A 88 0.47 12.10 -8.86
CA ARG A 88 1.36 12.90 -8.00
C ARG A 88 1.04 14.39 -7.99
N GLN A 89 -0.18 14.74 -8.36
CA GLN A 89 -0.69 16.10 -8.42
C GLN A 89 -2.19 16.11 -8.17
N VAL A 90 -2.71 17.29 -7.85
CA VAL A 90 -4.14 17.52 -7.59
C VAL A 90 -4.58 18.79 -8.29
N THR A 91 -5.74 18.76 -8.93
CA THR A 91 -6.37 19.93 -9.55
C THR A 91 -7.44 20.50 -8.62
N ILE A 92 -7.34 21.80 -8.30
CA ILE A 92 -8.32 22.54 -7.49
C ILE A 92 -8.78 23.76 -8.30
N GLY A 93 -10.06 23.78 -8.70
CA GLY A 93 -10.53 24.75 -9.69
C GLY A 93 -9.80 24.57 -11.01
N ASP A 94 -9.18 25.63 -11.50
CA ASP A 94 -8.47 25.64 -12.78
C ASP A 94 -6.94 25.44 -12.64
N GLN A 95 -6.45 25.17 -11.41
CA GLN A 95 -5.03 25.07 -11.12
C GLN A 95 -4.65 23.67 -10.67
N THR A 96 -3.52 23.17 -11.19
CA THR A 96 -2.93 21.89 -10.82
C THR A 96 -1.70 22.13 -9.94
N PHE A 97 -1.67 21.42 -8.81
CA PHE A 97 -0.64 21.53 -7.78
C PHE A 97 0.07 20.19 -7.64
N PRO A 98 1.41 20.13 -7.74
CA PRO A 98 2.17 18.91 -7.46
C PRO A 98 2.10 18.57 -5.97
N LEU A 99 2.08 17.28 -5.66
CA LEU A 99 2.21 16.80 -4.28
C LEU A 99 3.68 16.81 -3.84
N PRO A 100 3.94 16.98 -2.53
CA PRO A 100 5.31 16.94 -2.00
C PRO A 100 5.99 15.59 -2.27
N GLU A 101 7.28 15.59 -2.57
CA GLU A 101 8.07 14.37 -2.69
C GLU A 101 8.98 14.16 -1.46
N PRO A 102 9.21 12.91 -1.03
CA PRO A 102 8.49 11.69 -1.44
C PRO A 102 7.02 11.72 -1.01
N PHE A 103 6.13 11.12 -1.80
CA PHE A 103 4.72 10.96 -1.46
C PHE A 103 4.37 9.49 -1.30
N LEU A 104 3.87 9.10 -0.14
CA LEU A 104 3.45 7.74 0.19
C LEU A 104 2.07 7.75 0.85
N VAL A 105 1.19 6.90 0.36
CA VAL A 105 -0.12 6.63 0.99
C VAL A 105 -0.15 5.21 1.51
N MET A 106 -0.48 5.07 2.78
CA MET A 106 -0.87 3.81 3.39
C MET A 106 -2.37 3.88 3.66
N ALA A 107 -3.12 2.94 3.10
CA ALA A 107 -4.55 2.82 3.36
C ALA A 107 -4.81 1.64 4.29
N THR A 108 -5.77 1.77 5.20
CA THR A 108 -6.26 0.65 6.00
C THR A 108 -7.67 0.29 5.60
N GLN A 109 -7.97 -0.99 5.68
CA GLN A 109 -9.33 -1.51 5.59
C GLN A 109 -9.64 -2.27 6.88
N ASN A 110 -10.85 -2.11 7.39
CA ASN A 110 -11.34 -2.93 8.48
C ASN A 110 -12.24 -4.04 7.90
N PRO A 111 -11.79 -5.31 7.91
CA PRO A 111 -12.57 -6.40 7.31
C PRO A 111 -13.78 -6.82 8.18
N ILE A 112 -13.83 -6.40 9.45
CA ILE A 112 -14.85 -6.86 10.41
C ILE A 112 -16.14 -6.03 10.28
N GLU A 113 -16.04 -4.76 9.93
CA GLU A 113 -17.19 -3.88 9.77
C GLU A 113 -17.72 -3.97 8.33
N GLN A 114 -18.85 -4.65 8.15
CA GLN A 114 -19.51 -4.80 6.84
C GLN A 114 -20.58 -3.75 6.59
N GLU A 115 -21.21 -3.21 7.65
CA GLU A 115 -22.25 -2.18 7.51
C GLU A 115 -21.66 -0.80 7.21
N GLY A 116 -22.21 -0.12 6.21
CA GLY A 116 -21.79 1.23 5.82
C GLY A 116 -20.41 1.28 5.14
N THR A 117 -19.96 0.18 4.52
CA THR A 117 -18.68 0.14 3.78
C THR A 117 -18.91 0.12 2.27
N TYR A 118 -18.00 0.78 1.56
CA TYR A 118 -17.90 0.80 0.11
C TYR A 118 -16.62 0.05 -0.30
N PRO A 119 -16.70 -1.23 -0.67
CA PRO A 119 -15.53 -1.98 -1.07
C PRO A 119 -14.85 -1.30 -2.26
N LEU A 120 -13.51 -1.24 -2.22
CA LEU A 120 -12.77 -0.75 -3.37
C LEU A 120 -12.90 -1.78 -4.52
N PRO A 121 -13.25 -1.34 -5.74
CA PRO A 121 -13.18 -2.19 -6.91
C PRO A 121 -11.76 -2.76 -7.11
N GLU A 122 -11.66 -3.97 -7.65
CA GLU A 122 -10.38 -4.68 -7.88
C GLU A 122 -9.37 -3.83 -8.65
N ALA A 123 -9.82 -3.11 -9.70
CA ALA A 123 -8.98 -2.20 -10.47
C ALA A 123 -8.41 -1.02 -9.66
N GLN A 124 -9.06 -0.65 -8.57
CA GLN A 124 -8.58 0.38 -7.65
C GLN A 124 -7.60 -0.19 -6.63
N VAL A 125 -7.86 -1.39 -6.13
CA VAL A 125 -6.94 -2.10 -5.22
C VAL A 125 -5.62 -2.42 -5.92
N ASP A 126 -5.62 -2.73 -7.22
CA ASP A 126 -4.43 -2.96 -8.05
C ASP A 126 -3.46 -1.77 -8.12
N ARG A 127 -3.92 -0.56 -7.76
CA ARG A 127 -3.07 0.65 -7.71
C ARG A 127 -2.14 0.69 -6.49
N PHE A 128 -2.45 -0.04 -5.43
CA PHE A 128 -1.56 -0.17 -4.27
C PHE A 128 -0.45 -1.17 -4.57
N MET A 129 0.80 -0.78 -4.31
CA MET A 129 1.97 -1.64 -4.56
C MET A 129 1.92 -2.92 -3.74
N LEU A 130 1.63 -2.81 -2.44
CA LEU A 130 1.66 -3.90 -1.48
C LEU A 130 0.34 -3.98 -0.71
N LYS A 131 -0.08 -5.21 -0.37
CA LYS A 131 -1.10 -5.51 0.64
C LYS A 131 -0.46 -6.29 1.76
N VAL A 132 -0.17 -5.59 2.86
CA VAL A 132 0.41 -6.18 4.05
C VAL A 132 -0.70 -6.65 4.99
N VAL A 133 -0.66 -7.91 5.37
CA VAL A 133 -1.56 -8.49 6.38
C VAL A 133 -0.91 -8.30 7.75
N VAL A 134 -1.65 -7.77 8.69
CA VAL A 134 -1.19 -7.57 10.07
C VAL A 134 -2.05 -8.41 11.00
N ASP A 135 -1.46 -9.46 11.51
CA ASP A 135 -2.11 -10.36 12.48
C ASP A 135 -2.02 -9.84 13.92
N TYR A 136 -2.71 -10.52 14.81
CA TYR A 136 -2.58 -10.28 16.24
C TYR A 136 -1.13 -10.53 16.70
N PRO A 137 -0.68 -9.78 17.72
CA PRO A 137 0.61 -10.07 18.33
C PRO A 137 0.60 -11.47 19.00
N THR A 138 1.76 -12.10 19.01
CA THR A 138 1.97 -13.29 19.83
C THR A 138 1.83 -12.95 21.31
N LYS A 139 1.62 -13.96 22.15
CA LYS A 139 1.50 -13.77 23.62
C LYS A 139 2.72 -13.03 24.21
N ALA A 140 3.93 -13.30 23.69
CA ALA A 140 5.15 -12.64 24.13
C ALA A 140 5.19 -11.16 23.73
N GLU A 141 4.80 -10.85 22.49
CA GLU A 141 4.72 -9.47 22.00
C GLU A 141 3.60 -8.69 22.71
N GLU A 142 2.47 -9.34 23.00
CA GLU A 142 1.39 -8.69 23.74
C GLU A 142 1.83 -8.32 25.16
N ARG A 143 2.64 -9.17 25.81
CA ARG A 143 3.26 -8.86 27.09
C ARG A 143 4.21 -7.66 27.01
N GLN A 144 5.06 -7.59 25.98
CA GLN A 144 5.94 -6.44 25.75
C GLN A 144 5.13 -5.14 25.49
N ILE A 145 4.06 -5.24 24.71
CA ILE A 145 3.14 -4.10 24.47
C ILE A 145 2.51 -3.62 25.78
N LEU A 146 2.10 -4.55 26.66
CA LEU A 146 1.55 -4.21 27.97
C LEU A 146 2.58 -3.45 28.80
N ASP A 147 3.80 -3.95 28.89
CA ASP A 147 4.87 -3.33 29.68
C ASP A 147 5.25 -1.93 29.16
N LEU A 148 5.18 -1.70 27.84
CA LEU A 148 5.49 -0.41 27.22
C LEU A 148 4.33 0.59 27.24
N MET A 149 3.09 0.12 27.14
CA MET A 149 1.93 0.99 26.88
C MET A 149 0.99 1.15 28.08
N ALA A 150 1.10 0.28 29.08
CA ALA A 150 0.27 0.37 30.29
C ALA A 150 0.85 1.34 31.33
N THR A 151 1.26 2.51 30.87
CA THR A 151 1.83 3.60 31.67
C THR A 151 1.28 4.93 31.18
N SER A 152 1.26 5.93 32.05
CA SER A 152 0.93 7.31 31.69
C SER A 152 2.15 8.11 31.18
N ALA A 153 3.32 7.49 31.14
CA ALA A 153 4.51 8.13 30.62
C ALA A 153 4.39 8.38 29.09
N PRO A 154 4.87 9.52 28.60
CA PRO A 154 4.88 9.76 27.16
C PRO A 154 5.78 8.76 26.45
N LEU A 155 5.39 8.39 25.22
CA LEU A 155 6.25 7.56 24.37
C LEU A 155 7.60 8.24 24.15
N PRO A 156 8.70 7.45 24.01
CA PRO A 156 10.02 8.00 23.74
C PRO A 156 10.00 8.92 22.51
N ALA A 157 10.66 10.06 22.60
CA ALA A 157 10.82 10.95 21.46
C ALA A 157 11.71 10.28 20.39
N ILE A 158 11.29 10.40 19.14
CA ILE A 158 12.04 9.86 18.01
C ILE A 158 13.00 10.92 17.53
N THR A 159 14.28 10.59 17.48
CA THR A 159 15.29 11.44 16.88
C THR A 159 15.30 11.20 15.37
N PRO A 160 15.21 12.26 14.54
CA PRO A 160 15.34 12.12 13.09
C PRO A 160 16.71 11.54 12.71
N VAL A 161 16.73 10.59 11.79
CA VAL A 161 17.95 9.95 11.27
C VAL A 161 18.19 10.24 9.79
N LEU A 162 17.14 10.63 9.07
CA LEU A 162 17.15 10.96 7.64
C LEU A 162 16.25 12.17 7.38
N ASP A 163 16.41 12.78 6.22
CA ASP A 163 15.48 13.75 5.66
C ASP A 163 14.84 13.25 4.35
N PRO A 164 13.81 13.91 3.82
CA PRO A 164 13.18 13.51 2.58
C PRO A 164 14.12 13.43 1.36
N ALA A 165 15.18 14.24 1.31
CA ALA A 165 16.14 14.23 0.21
C ALA A 165 16.93 12.91 0.18
N HIS A 166 17.33 12.39 1.34
CA HIS A 166 17.99 11.08 1.44
C HIS A 166 17.11 9.94 0.92
N ILE A 167 15.78 10.02 1.13
CA ILE A 167 14.85 9.00 0.60
C ILE A 167 14.81 9.07 -0.94
N LEU A 168 14.81 10.28 -1.51
CA LEU A 168 14.83 10.46 -2.96
C LEU A 168 16.14 9.98 -3.56
N GLU A 169 17.26 10.20 -2.89
CA GLU A 169 18.57 9.66 -3.30
C GLU A 169 18.59 8.13 -3.23
N ALA A 170 18.12 7.55 -2.12
CA ALA A 170 18.00 6.10 -1.98
C ALA A 170 17.13 5.48 -3.07
N ARG A 171 16.04 6.15 -3.50
CA ARG A 171 15.22 5.72 -4.63
C ARG A 171 16.02 5.68 -5.92
N ARG A 172 16.85 6.72 -6.22
CA ARG A 172 17.71 6.73 -7.41
C ARG A 172 18.71 5.59 -7.39
N VAL A 173 19.31 5.29 -6.24
CA VAL A 173 20.22 4.15 -6.09
C VAL A 173 19.49 2.83 -6.28
N ALA A 174 18.28 2.67 -5.70
CA ALA A 174 17.46 1.47 -5.90
C ALA A 174 17.08 1.27 -7.38
N ASP A 175 16.84 2.35 -8.14
CA ASP A 175 16.58 2.26 -9.58
C ASP A 175 17.78 1.72 -10.38
N MET A 176 19.01 1.93 -9.90
CA MET A 176 20.24 1.40 -10.53
C MET A 176 20.54 -0.06 -10.17
N ILE A 177 19.80 -0.67 -9.24
CA ILE A 177 19.98 -2.09 -8.89
C ILE A 177 19.77 -2.96 -10.13
N TYR A 178 20.75 -3.79 -10.43
CA TYR A 178 20.73 -4.67 -11.60
C TYR A 178 19.71 -5.79 -11.46
N VAL A 179 18.99 -6.06 -12.52
CA VAL A 179 18.07 -7.21 -12.62
C VAL A 179 18.46 -8.01 -13.86
N ASP A 180 18.92 -9.22 -13.65
CA ASP A 180 19.28 -10.14 -14.74
C ASP A 180 18.05 -10.48 -15.60
N ASP A 181 18.24 -10.71 -16.90
CA ASP A 181 17.13 -11.01 -17.80
C ASP A 181 16.39 -12.29 -17.42
N LYS A 182 17.09 -13.31 -16.89
CA LYS A 182 16.46 -14.52 -16.36
C LYS A 182 15.54 -14.24 -15.16
N VAL A 183 15.94 -13.28 -14.31
CA VAL A 183 15.09 -12.86 -13.18
C VAL A 183 13.88 -12.06 -13.67
N LYS A 184 14.04 -11.24 -14.72
CA LYS A 184 12.91 -10.55 -15.37
C LYS A 184 11.94 -11.56 -15.97
N ASP A 185 12.45 -12.56 -16.70
CA ASP A 185 11.62 -13.64 -17.25
C ASP A 185 10.89 -14.39 -16.16
N TYR A 186 11.57 -14.74 -15.06
CA TYR A 186 10.96 -15.36 -13.89
C TYR A 186 9.81 -14.54 -13.28
N ILE A 187 10.00 -13.21 -13.15
CA ILE A 187 8.93 -12.30 -12.68
C ILE A 187 7.73 -12.31 -13.64
N VAL A 188 8.00 -12.29 -14.95
CA VAL A 188 6.96 -12.35 -15.98
C VAL A 188 6.23 -13.69 -15.90
N ASP A 189 6.94 -14.80 -15.78
CA ASP A 189 6.39 -16.15 -15.69
C ASP A 189 5.46 -16.30 -14.48
N ILE A 190 5.86 -15.80 -13.31
CA ILE A 190 5.02 -15.79 -12.11
C ILE A 190 3.68 -15.05 -12.38
N VAL A 191 3.75 -13.87 -12.99
CA VAL A 191 2.54 -13.09 -13.29
C VAL A 191 1.69 -13.76 -14.37
N PHE A 192 2.29 -14.36 -15.39
CA PHE A 192 1.59 -15.12 -16.41
C PHE A 192 0.94 -16.39 -15.84
N ALA A 193 1.59 -17.08 -14.92
CA ALA A 193 1.04 -18.25 -14.23
C ALA A 193 -0.25 -17.92 -13.46
N THR A 194 -0.43 -16.68 -13.00
CA THR A 194 -1.71 -16.25 -12.41
C THR A 194 -2.85 -16.16 -13.45
N ARG A 195 -2.55 -16.04 -14.75
CA ARG A 195 -3.52 -15.88 -15.85
C ARG A 195 -3.72 -17.17 -16.64
N ARG A 196 -2.64 -17.94 -16.79
CA ARG A 196 -2.58 -19.20 -17.56
C ARG A 196 -1.83 -20.26 -16.76
N PRO A 197 -2.36 -20.72 -15.63
CA PRO A 197 -1.68 -21.69 -14.78
C PRO A 197 -1.42 -23.03 -15.50
N GLU A 198 -2.22 -23.35 -16.51
CA GLU A 198 -2.10 -24.55 -17.34
C GLU A 198 -0.75 -24.63 -18.09
N ASP A 199 -0.14 -23.50 -18.45
CA ASP A 199 1.16 -23.46 -19.13
C ASP A 199 2.29 -24.02 -18.23
N TRP A 200 2.09 -23.97 -16.91
CA TRP A 200 2.98 -24.55 -15.88
C TRP A 200 2.44 -25.86 -15.29
N LYS A 201 1.44 -26.49 -15.91
CA LYS A 201 0.80 -27.74 -15.44
C LYS A 201 0.19 -27.58 -14.03
N LEU A 202 -0.23 -26.38 -13.69
CA LEU A 202 -0.94 -26.07 -12.45
C LEU A 202 -2.45 -26.23 -12.68
N ASP A 203 -3.08 -27.07 -11.89
CA ASP A 203 -4.54 -27.25 -11.90
C ASP A 203 -5.22 -26.16 -11.03
N LEU A 204 -4.97 -24.88 -11.39
CA LEU A 204 -5.48 -23.71 -10.69
C LEU A 204 -6.52 -22.93 -11.49
N ARG A 205 -6.73 -23.29 -12.76
CA ARG A 205 -7.63 -22.52 -13.64
C ARG A 205 -9.06 -22.39 -13.10
N PRO A 206 -9.68 -23.40 -12.49
CA PRO A 206 -11.01 -23.27 -11.89
C PRO A 206 -11.05 -22.31 -10.68
N PHE A 207 -9.92 -22.15 -9.99
CA PHE A 207 -9.83 -21.39 -8.75
C PHE A 207 -9.46 -19.92 -8.95
N ILE A 208 -9.05 -19.51 -10.15
CA ILE A 208 -8.68 -18.13 -10.47
C ILE A 208 -9.76 -17.49 -11.33
N ARG A 209 -10.45 -16.49 -10.76
CA ARG A 209 -11.39 -15.64 -11.50
C ARG A 209 -10.66 -14.61 -12.35
N TYR A 210 -9.71 -13.88 -11.74
CA TYR A 210 -8.86 -12.92 -12.42
C TYR A 210 -7.41 -13.05 -11.94
N GLY A 211 -6.49 -13.19 -12.89
CA GLY A 211 -5.05 -13.13 -12.63
C GLY A 211 -4.54 -11.69 -12.53
N ALA A 212 -3.30 -11.54 -12.08
CA ALA A 212 -2.68 -10.26 -11.84
C ALA A 212 -2.46 -9.45 -13.14
N SER A 213 -2.62 -8.14 -13.06
CA SER A 213 -2.40 -7.19 -14.16
C SER A 213 -0.90 -7.01 -14.50
N PRO A 214 -0.53 -6.37 -15.63
CA PRO A 214 0.87 -6.02 -15.90
C PRO A 214 1.52 -5.12 -14.85
N ARG A 215 0.74 -4.40 -14.04
CA ARG A 215 1.24 -3.67 -12.87
C ARG A 215 1.98 -4.57 -11.88
N ALA A 216 1.52 -5.81 -11.74
CA ALA A 216 2.17 -6.78 -10.86
C ALA A 216 3.64 -7.01 -11.26
N THR A 217 3.93 -7.15 -12.55
CA THR A 217 5.30 -7.31 -13.06
C THR A 217 6.17 -6.11 -12.69
N ILE A 218 5.64 -4.89 -12.88
CA ILE A 218 6.35 -3.65 -12.53
C ILE A 218 6.59 -3.60 -11.01
N PHE A 219 5.57 -3.84 -10.21
CA PHE A 219 5.65 -3.73 -8.76
C PHE A 219 6.52 -4.82 -8.12
N LEU A 220 6.49 -6.06 -8.64
CA LEU A 220 7.43 -7.11 -8.23
C LEU A 220 8.87 -6.68 -8.49
N THR A 221 9.16 -6.13 -9.67
CA THR A 221 10.51 -5.66 -10.01
C THR A 221 10.95 -4.52 -9.09
N LEU A 222 10.12 -3.51 -8.89
CA LEU A 222 10.45 -2.36 -8.03
C LEU A 222 10.63 -2.77 -6.57
N ALA A 223 9.76 -3.64 -6.07
CA ALA A 223 9.83 -4.12 -4.69
C ALA A 223 11.06 -5.02 -4.46
N ALA A 224 11.38 -5.90 -5.43
CA ALA A 224 12.59 -6.74 -5.37
C ALA A 224 13.87 -5.89 -5.42
N LYS A 225 13.94 -4.84 -6.24
CA LYS A 225 15.04 -3.87 -6.23
C LYS A 225 15.18 -3.19 -4.88
N ALA A 226 14.08 -2.74 -4.29
CA ALA A 226 14.08 -2.12 -2.96
C ALA A 226 14.56 -3.11 -1.88
N ALA A 227 14.14 -4.39 -1.94
CA ALA A 227 14.60 -5.44 -1.04
C ALA A 227 16.12 -5.68 -1.17
N ALA A 228 16.64 -5.79 -2.39
CA ALA A 228 18.07 -5.94 -2.66
C ALA A 228 18.87 -4.73 -2.14
N PHE A 229 18.37 -3.50 -2.37
CA PHE A 229 18.97 -2.27 -1.85
C PHE A 229 19.04 -2.28 -0.32
N LEU A 230 17.95 -2.61 0.37
CA LEU A 230 17.93 -2.70 1.83
C LEU A 230 18.85 -3.80 2.40
N ALA A 231 19.09 -4.84 1.61
CA ALA A 231 20.07 -5.89 1.92
C ALA A 231 21.52 -5.50 1.58
N GLY A 232 21.76 -4.28 1.08
CA GLY A 232 23.10 -3.79 0.69
C GLY A 232 23.64 -4.45 -0.58
N ARG A 233 22.80 -5.01 -1.45
CA ARG A 233 23.18 -5.69 -2.69
C ARG A 233 22.91 -4.84 -3.91
N GLY A 234 23.79 -4.88 -4.92
CA GLY A 234 23.65 -4.19 -6.18
C GLY A 234 22.86 -4.95 -7.24
N TYR A 235 22.28 -6.10 -6.92
CA TYR A 235 21.53 -6.96 -7.84
C TYR A 235 20.38 -7.67 -7.15
N VAL A 236 19.33 -7.99 -7.93
CA VAL A 236 18.15 -8.73 -7.48
C VAL A 236 18.40 -10.23 -7.63
N THR A 237 17.97 -11.00 -6.63
CA THR A 237 17.92 -12.46 -6.67
C THR A 237 16.50 -12.98 -6.82
N PRO A 238 16.26 -14.21 -7.31
CA PRO A 238 14.93 -14.80 -7.28
C PRO A 238 14.30 -14.87 -5.89
N GLN A 239 15.12 -14.97 -4.84
CA GLN A 239 14.65 -14.98 -3.46
C GLN A 239 14.02 -13.63 -3.07
N ASP A 240 14.57 -12.49 -3.51
CA ASP A 240 13.97 -11.17 -3.27
C ASP A 240 12.56 -11.09 -3.86
N VAL A 241 12.36 -11.70 -5.04
CA VAL A 241 11.04 -11.76 -5.69
C VAL A 241 10.07 -12.61 -4.88
N LYS A 242 10.52 -13.77 -4.35
CA LYS A 242 9.69 -14.64 -3.51
C LYS A 242 9.32 -13.98 -2.19
N ASP A 243 10.27 -13.34 -1.52
CA ASP A 243 10.09 -12.74 -0.20
C ASP A 243 9.03 -11.62 -0.20
N ILE A 244 9.00 -10.80 -1.25
CA ILE A 244 8.04 -9.70 -1.38
C ILE A 244 6.78 -10.08 -2.19
N GLY A 245 6.85 -11.17 -2.93
CA GLY A 245 5.88 -11.52 -3.96
C GLY A 245 4.47 -11.75 -3.41
N MET A 246 4.34 -12.33 -2.24
CA MET A 246 3.05 -12.53 -1.60
C MET A 246 2.35 -11.20 -1.33
N ASP A 247 3.06 -10.20 -0.81
CA ASP A 247 2.48 -8.89 -0.52
C ASP A 247 2.12 -8.11 -1.78
N VAL A 248 2.82 -8.36 -2.90
CA VAL A 248 2.48 -7.77 -4.20
C VAL A 248 1.30 -8.47 -4.85
N LEU A 249 1.16 -9.79 -4.75
CA LEU A 249 0.22 -10.58 -5.55
C LEU A 249 -1.10 -10.91 -4.85
N ARG A 250 -1.14 -11.04 -3.51
CA ARG A 250 -2.34 -11.50 -2.78
C ARG A 250 -3.61 -10.70 -3.03
N HIS A 251 -3.51 -9.44 -3.40
CA HIS A 251 -4.66 -8.58 -3.71
C HIS A 251 -4.91 -8.41 -5.21
N ARG A 252 -4.11 -9.07 -6.04
CA ARG A 252 -4.19 -9.02 -7.50
C ARG A 252 -4.69 -10.30 -8.13
N VAL A 253 -4.57 -11.40 -7.39
CA VAL A 253 -5.13 -12.69 -7.78
C VAL A 253 -6.48 -12.83 -7.11
N VAL A 254 -7.55 -12.75 -7.90
CA VAL A 254 -8.93 -12.86 -7.42
C VAL A 254 -9.37 -14.30 -7.58
N VAL A 255 -9.74 -14.91 -6.49
CA VAL A 255 -10.21 -16.29 -6.48
C VAL A 255 -11.65 -16.41 -6.95
N SER A 256 -12.03 -17.58 -7.44
CA SER A 256 -13.38 -17.90 -7.88
C SER A 256 -14.26 -18.36 -6.70
N TYR A 257 -15.57 -18.49 -6.94
CA TYR A 257 -16.49 -19.07 -5.95
C TYR A 257 -16.19 -20.54 -5.64
N GLU A 258 -15.65 -21.28 -6.62
CA GLU A 258 -15.20 -22.65 -6.43
C GLU A 258 -14.03 -22.72 -5.44
N ALA A 259 -13.08 -21.78 -5.53
CA ALA A 259 -11.99 -21.68 -4.58
C ALA A 259 -12.50 -21.36 -3.16
N GLU A 260 -13.45 -20.42 -3.04
CA GLU A 260 -14.07 -20.08 -1.76
C GLU A 260 -14.80 -21.28 -1.14
N ALA A 261 -15.48 -22.09 -1.95
CA ALA A 261 -16.16 -23.30 -1.49
C ALA A 261 -15.16 -24.36 -0.97
N GLU A 262 -13.94 -24.38 -1.50
CA GLU A 262 -12.85 -25.25 -1.04
C GLU A 262 -11.97 -24.60 0.03
N ASN A 263 -12.34 -23.41 0.52
CA ASN A 263 -11.56 -22.61 1.48
C ASN A 263 -10.15 -22.24 0.99
N LEU A 264 -9.94 -22.18 -0.32
CA LEU A 264 -8.70 -21.73 -0.92
C LEU A 264 -8.68 -20.19 -1.00
N ARG A 265 -7.64 -19.59 -0.47
CA ARG A 265 -7.42 -18.14 -0.51
C ARG A 265 -6.46 -17.79 -1.65
N SER A 266 -6.42 -16.51 -1.97
CA SER A 266 -5.45 -15.96 -2.92
C SER A 266 -4.00 -16.34 -2.56
N GLU A 267 -3.67 -16.35 -1.27
CA GLU A 267 -2.35 -16.73 -0.78
C GLU A 267 -1.99 -18.18 -1.08
N ASP A 268 -2.98 -19.09 -1.02
CA ASP A 268 -2.77 -20.51 -1.32
C ASP A 268 -2.49 -20.72 -2.81
N VAL A 269 -3.21 -19.99 -3.67
CA VAL A 269 -3.00 -19.97 -5.13
C VAL A 269 -1.63 -19.40 -5.48
N VAL A 270 -1.28 -18.25 -4.93
CA VAL A 270 0.00 -17.59 -5.16
C VAL A 270 1.16 -18.45 -4.65
N GLY A 271 1.02 -19.08 -3.48
CA GLY A 271 2.01 -20.01 -2.95
C GLY A 271 2.32 -21.17 -3.91
N ARG A 272 1.29 -21.85 -4.44
CA ARG A 272 1.46 -22.93 -5.43
C ARG A 272 2.18 -22.46 -6.70
N ILE A 273 1.93 -21.22 -7.15
CA ILE A 273 2.61 -20.63 -8.31
C ILE A 273 4.11 -20.46 -8.01
N PHE A 274 4.46 -19.89 -6.84
CA PHE A 274 5.86 -19.72 -6.43
C PHE A 274 6.62 -21.03 -6.24
N ASP A 275 5.91 -22.11 -5.87
CA ASP A 275 6.49 -23.44 -5.69
C ASP A 275 6.73 -24.16 -7.01
N THR A 276 5.96 -23.82 -8.06
CA THR A 276 5.94 -24.56 -9.34
C THR A 276 6.72 -23.85 -10.44
N VAL A 277 6.66 -22.50 -10.52
CA VAL A 277 7.39 -21.76 -11.56
C VAL A 277 8.90 -21.93 -11.35
N PRO A 278 9.62 -22.44 -12.38
CA PRO A 278 11.06 -22.69 -12.25
C PRO A 278 11.85 -21.46 -11.88
N VAL A 279 12.73 -21.61 -10.90
CA VAL A 279 13.68 -20.58 -10.50
C VAL A 279 14.89 -20.62 -11.43
N PRO A 280 15.33 -19.49 -11.99
CA PRO A 280 16.47 -19.43 -12.93
C PRO A 280 17.81 -19.72 -12.28
#